data_faa20aaba651c8a92e5c0fc8efe0286b
#
_entry.id   faa20aaba651c8a92e5c0fc8efe0286b
#
_cell.length_a   1.000
_cell.length_b   1.000
_cell.length_c   1.000
_cell.angle_alpha   90.00
_cell.angle_beta   90.00
_cell.angle_gamma   90.00
#
_symmetry.space_group_name_H-M   'P 1'
#
loop_
_entity.id
_entity.type
_entity.pdbx_description
1 polymer ?
#
loop_
_entity_poly.entity_id
_entity_poly.type
_entity_poly.pdbx_seq_one_letter_code
_entity_poly.pdbx_strand_id
1 'polypeptide(L)'
;MQAQTLNGFRLFQRFLLASICALLIWFSGLPMHAQTVAPPRTAPVVGTVQSISGNIMTLKTDSGAELKVQLPSEVKVLRVPPGSKDLKEATPIQLSELLPGDRVLVRGKQGDDASSFVAATIVAMKKSDIAVKQEKDREEWQRHGIGGLVNSVDPAQSSITIKTLTAAGSKDVAIHASQSTILRRYAPGSVNFDEAKVAPITEIKPGDQLRARGTRSADGGEFNADEIVSGSFRNIAGIVVGVNASAGTLTLNDLATKKAVELKVTAESQMRKLPQPMAQRIAVRLKGGADTNGGTPPVGQPGGTPTPAAGQAPASSNGGGGMGGPPRNGSGDLQQMLSRLPVSPLTEFQKGDAVMVVASSGQGDGPSTVITLLGGVEPILQATSQGQAASILSPWSLSQGGGGDVGTP
;
A
#
# COMPACT_ATOMS: atom_id res chain seq x y z
N MET A 1 -61.64 -10.51 50.71
CA MET A 1 -60.21 -10.44 51.05
C MET A 1 -59.49 -9.48 50.10
N GLN A 2 -59.81 -8.20 50.06
CA GLN A 2 -59.15 -7.20 49.23
C GLN A 2 -59.28 -5.78 49.83
N ALA A 3 -58.71 -5.54 50.99
CA ALA A 3 -58.76 -4.21 51.58
C ALA A 3 -57.58 -3.84 52.51
N GLN A 4 -56.45 -4.52 52.45
CA GLN A 4 -55.26 -4.19 53.29
C GLN A 4 -53.99 -3.77 52.60
N THR A 5 -53.94 -3.70 51.28
CA THR A 5 -52.70 -3.36 50.56
C THR A 5 -52.54 -1.89 50.16
N LEU A 6 -53.56 -1.05 50.37
CA LEU A 6 -53.49 0.36 49.89
C LEU A 6 -52.98 1.36 50.95
N ASN A 7 -52.92 0.99 52.25
CA ASN A 7 -52.40 1.91 53.26
C ASN A 7 -50.87 1.92 53.44
N GLY A 8 -50.17 0.86 53.05
CA GLY A 8 -48.72 0.81 53.19
C GLY A 8 -47.99 1.70 52.18
N PHE A 9 -48.55 1.90 50.97
CA PHE A 9 -47.91 2.67 49.90
C PHE A 9 -47.94 4.20 50.15
N ARG A 10 -48.97 4.70 50.85
CA ARG A 10 -49.06 6.15 51.15
C ARG A 10 -48.16 6.59 52.30
N LEU A 11 -47.88 5.71 53.29
CA LEU A 11 -46.88 5.99 54.31
C LEU A 11 -45.45 6.02 53.82
N PHE A 12 -45.12 5.12 52.90
CA PHE A 12 -43.79 5.06 52.33
C PHE A 12 -43.45 6.28 51.44
N GLN A 13 -44.45 6.81 50.72
CA GLN A 13 -44.30 8.00 49.89
C GLN A 13 -44.14 9.30 50.70
N ARG A 14 -44.67 9.37 51.91
CA ARG A 14 -44.55 10.53 52.85
C ARG A 14 -43.15 10.54 53.52
N PHE A 15 -42.60 9.40 53.84
CA PHE A 15 -41.20 9.31 54.36
C PHE A 15 -40.13 9.57 53.34
N LEU A 16 -40.37 9.24 52.07
CA LEU A 16 -39.40 9.50 50.99
C LEU A 16 -39.29 11.00 50.66
N LEU A 17 -40.41 11.74 50.72
CA LEU A 17 -40.44 13.19 50.48
C LEU A 17 -39.81 14.02 51.60
N ALA A 18 -39.95 13.56 52.89
CA ALA A 18 -39.28 14.22 53.99
C ALA A 18 -37.76 14.02 54.04
N SER A 19 -37.26 12.89 53.51
CA SER A 19 -35.81 12.60 53.46
C SER A 19 -35.07 13.37 52.36
N ILE A 20 -35.75 13.72 51.27
CA ILE A 20 -35.17 14.49 50.17
C ILE A 20 -35.04 15.98 50.52
N CYS A 21 -35.93 16.57 51.32
CA CYS A 21 -35.82 17.96 51.77
C CYS A 21 -34.71 18.18 52.81
N ALA A 22 -34.36 17.18 53.62
CA ALA A 22 -33.28 17.30 54.61
C ALA A 22 -31.87 17.18 54.00
N LEU A 23 -31.74 16.57 52.81
CA LEU A 23 -30.47 16.41 52.12
C LEU A 23 -30.08 17.63 51.27
N LEU A 24 -31.03 18.55 50.99
CA LEU A 24 -30.77 19.74 50.16
C LEU A 24 -30.24 20.95 50.97
N ILE A 25 -30.20 20.92 52.26
CA ILE A 25 -29.74 22.04 53.11
C ILE A 25 -28.27 21.88 53.57
N TRP A 26 -27.67 20.71 53.39
CA TRP A 26 -26.28 20.47 53.79
C TRP A 26 -25.24 20.57 52.68
N PHE A 27 -25.67 21.03 51.46
CA PHE A 27 -24.75 21.11 50.29
C PHE A 27 -24.29 22.54 49.99
N SER A 28 -24.44 23.50 50.89
CA SER A 28 -24.11 24.91 50.67
C SER A 28 -22.76 25.33 51.32
N GLY A 29 -21.77 24.48 51.29
CA GLY A 29 -20.50 24.81 51.91
C GLY A 29 -19.26 24.12 51.31
N LEU A 30 -19.30 23.68 50.03
CA LEU A 30 -18.08 23.21 49.42
C LEU A 30 -17.28 24.40 48.87
N PRO A 31 -16.02 24.58 49.26
CA PRO A 31 -15.16 25.59 48.65
C PRO A 31 -15.04 25.28 47.16
N MET A 32 -15.46 26.23 46.34
CA MET A 32 -15.26 26.23 44.90
C MET A 32 -13.74 26.18 44.68
N HIS A 33 -13.16 24.99 44.53
CA HIS A 33 -11.81 24.84 44.08
C HIS A 33 -11.78 25.42 42.66
N ALA A 34 -11.21 26.60 42.54
CA ALA A 34 -10.79 27.10 41.23
C ALA A 34 -9.92 26.01 40.60
N GLN A 35 -10.53 25.27 39.63
CA GLN A 35 -9.76 24.43 38.75
C GLN A 35 -8.79 25.36 38.05
N THR A 36 -7.56 25.38 38.52
CA THR A 36 -6.43 25.88 37.72
C THR A 36 -6.46 25.11 36.41
N VAL A 37 -7.05 25.72 35.39
CA VAL A 37 -6.98 25.23 34.00
C VAL A 37 -5.50 25.11 33.72
N ALA A 38 -4.99 23.90 33.75
CA ALA A 38 -3.64 23.62 33.30
C ALA A 38 -3.50 24.25 31.91
N PRO A 39 -2.43 25.00 31.61
CA PRO A 39 -2.29 25.64 30.32
C PRO A 39 -2.47 24.55 29.24
N PRO A 40 -3.20 24.79 28.17
CA PRO A 40 -3.48 23.82 27.14
C PRO A 40 -2.13 23.26 26.67
N ARG A 41 -1.85 22.01 26.94
CA ARG A 41 -0.72 21.30 26.34
C ARG A 41 -1.10 21.15 24.89
N THR A 42 -0.61 22.07 24.09
CA THR A 42 -0.92 22.07 22.67
C THR A 42 -0.29 20.85 22.06
N ALA A 43 -1.11 19.92 21.58
CA ALA A 43 -0.62 18.74 20.88
C ALA A 43 0.22 19.18 19.66
N PRO A 44 1.33 18.49 19.37
CA PRO A 44 2.10 18.80 18.17
C PRO A 44 1.24 18.63 16.93
N VAL A 45 1.36 19.54 15.98
CA VAL A 45 0.65 19.47 14.69
C VAL A 45 1.58 18.87 13.66
N VAL A 46 1.09 17.86 12.94
CA VAL A 46 1.79 17.22 11.82
C VAL A 46 1.10 17.58 10.52
N GLY A 47 1.89 17.89 9.49
CA GLY A 47 1.36 18.24 8.18
C GLY A 47 2.46 18.42 7.14
N THR A 48 2.02 18.76 5.93
CA THR A 48 2.90 19.06 4.79
C THR A 48 2.89 20.56 4.52
N VAL A 49 4.05 21.14 4.31
CA VAL A 49 4.20 22.55 3.95
C VAL A 49 3.59 22.78 2.58
N GLN A 50 2.60 23.67 2.49
CA GLN A 50 2.04 24.11 1.20
C GLN A 50 2.75 25.34 0.67
N SER A 51 2.95 26.34 1.52
CA SER A 51 3.64 27.57 1.18
C SER A 51 4.26 28.23 2.40
N ILE A 52 5.28 29.05 2.17
CA ILE A 52 5.90 29.91 3.18
C ILE A 52 5.96 31.32 2.61
N SER A 53 5.36 32.27 3.32
CA SER A 53 5.33 33.68 2.92
C SER A 53 5.68 34.55 4.12
N GLY A 54 6.89 35.13 4.11
CA GLY A 54 7.40 35.93 5.22
C GLY A 54 7.46 35.07 6.50
N ASN A 55 6.71 35.48 7.51
CA ASN A 55 6.63 34.81 8.82
C ASN A 55 5.42 33.86 8.97
N ILE A 56 4.74 33.52 7.89
CA ILE A 56 3.57 32.63 7.89
C ILE A 56 3.87 31.41 7.01
N MET A 57 3.70 30.21 7.57
CA MET A 57 3.74 28.95 6.86
C MET A 57 2.33 28.34 6.82
N THR A 58 1.86 27.97 5.64
CA THR A 58 0.60 27.25 5.49
C THR A 58 0.90 25.76 5.45
N LEU A 59 0.26 25.03 6.36
CA LEU A 59 0.34 23.55 6.46
C LEU A 59 -0.97 22.94 6.03
N LYS A 60 -0.89 21.83 5.29
CA LYS A 60 -1.97 20.87 5.15
C LYS A 60 -1.76 19.77 6.17
N THR A 61 -2.65 19.66 7.14
CA THR A 61 -2.59 18.63 8.18
C THR A 61 -2.95 17.25 7.60
N ASP A 62 -2.62 16.18 8.32
CA ASP A 62 -2.98 14.80 7.91
C ASP A 62 -4.50 14.57 7.86
N SER A 63 -5.28 15.37 8.59
CA SER A 63 -6.75 15.40 8.48
C SER A 63 -7.27 16.13 7.25
N GLY A 64 -6.40 16.73 6.43
CA GLY A 64 -6.75 17.51 5.25
C GLY A 64 -7.06 18.98 5.51
N ALA A 65 -7.08 19.42 6.76
CA ALA A 65 -7.32 20.83 7.10
C ALA A 65 -6.10 21.71 6.83
N GLU A 66 -6.34 22.96 6.43
CA GLU A 66 -5.29 23.97 6.31
C GLU A 66 -5.10 24.71 7.63
N LEU A 67 -3.85 24.85 8.04
CA LEU A 67 -3.44 25.55 9.25
C LEU A 67 -2.40 26.62 8.93
N LYS A 68 -2.61 27.82 9.40
CA LYS A 68 -1.64 28.92 9.30
C LYS A 68 -0.73 28.92 10.52
N VAL A 69 0.55 28.71 10.29
CA VAL A 69 1.58 28.67 11.34
C VAL A 69 2.38 29.96 11.30
N GLN A 70 2.33 30.74 12.37
CA GLN A 70 3.18 31.89 12.57
C GLN A 70 4.59 31.45 12.95
N LEU A 71 5.58 32.01 12.32
CA LEU A 71 7.00 31.70 12.47
C LEU A 71 7.71 32.87 13.15
N PRO A 72 7.86 32.88 14.48
CA PRO A 72 8.70 33.87 15.18
C PRO A 72 10.15 33.80 14.70
N SER A 73 10.87 34.93 14.81
CA SER A 73 12.30 34.99 14.45
C SER A 73 13.19 33.98 15.19
N GLU A 74 12.76 33.54 16.37
CA GLU A 74 13.50 32.60 17.23
C GLU A 74 13.05 31.14 17.04
N VAL A 75 12.23 30.84 16.05
CA VAL A 75 11.76 29.46 15.79
C VAL A 75 12.93 28.54 15.51
N LYS A 76 13.01 27.44 16.24
CA LYS A 76 14.02 26.41 16.02
C LYS A 76 13.53 25.43 14.94
N VAL A 77 14.32 25.29 13.87
CA VAL A 77 14.02 24.35 12.80
C VAL A 77 15.05 23.23 12.81
N LEU A 78 14.59 22.01 12.92
CA LEU A 78 15.41 20.80 12.99
C LEU A 78 15.07 19.90 11.81
N ARG A 79 16.07 19.41 11.08
CA ARG A 79 15.92 18.39 10.05
C ARG A 79 16.19 17.03 10.65
N VAL A 80 15.30 16.07 10.42
CA VAL A 80 15.47 14.67 10.81
C VAL A 80 15.49 13.77 9.57
N PRO A 81 16.33 12.72 9.56
CA PRO A 81 16.27 11.71 8.51
C PRO A 81 14.92 10.97 8.53
N PRO A 82 14.36 10.59 7.37
CA PRO A 82 13.15 9.80 7.32
C PRO A 82 13.31 8.45 8.03
N GLY A 83 12.32 8.11 8.88
CA GLY A 83 12.33 6.87 9.67
C GLY A 83 13.06 7.00 11.02
N SER A 84 13.74 8.12 11.31
CA SER A 84 14.32 8.35 12.64
C SER A 84 13.20 8.52 13.68
N LYS A 85 13.35 7.78 14.79
CA LYS A 85 12.44 7.85 15.97
C LYS A 85 12.98 8.76 17.05
N ASP A 86 14.25 9.17 16.95
CA ASP A 86 14.95 9.97 17.96
C ASP A 86 15.38 11.32 17.37
N LEU A 87 15.13 12.38 18.13
CA LEU A 87 15.60 13.73 17.79
C LEU A 87 17.12 13.93 18.02
N LYS A 88 17.83 12.92 18.53
CA LYS A 88 19.29 12.98 18.65
C LYS A 88 20.01 13.10 17.31
N GLU A 89 19.40 12.56 16.26
CA GLU A 89 19.93 12.66 14.89
C GLU A 89 19.48 13.94 14.17
N ALA A 90 18.72 14.78 14.86
CA ALA A 90 18.21 16.02 14.27
C ALA A 90 19.33 17.04 14.12
N THR A 91 19.44 17.63 12.94
CA THR A 91 20.37 18.72 12.63
C THR A 91 19.63 20.04 12.53
N PRO A 92 20.14 21.12 13.16
CA PRO A 92 19.54 22.43 12.98
C PRO A 92 19.69 22.91 11.52
N ILE A 93 18.63 23.46 10.96
CA ILE A 93 18.61 24.06 9.63
C ILE A 93 17.99 25.45 9.69
N GLN A 94 18.19 26.24 8.64
CA GLN A 94 17.55 27.55 8.52
C GLN A 94 16.11 27.44 8.01
N LEU A 95 15.27 28.39 8.40
CA LEU A 95 13.88 28.45 7.94
C LEU A 95 13.78 28.53 6.40
N SER A 96 14.73 29.22 5.75
CA SER A 96 14.84 29.34 4.29
C SER A 96 15.08 28.01 3.57
N GLU A 97 15.50 26.98 4.29
CA GLU A 97 15.71 25.66 3.73
C GLU A 97 14.43 24.80 3.69
N LEU A 98 13.36 25.21 4.38
CA LEU A 98 12.06 24.58 4.26
C LEU A 98 11.42 24.90 2.93
N LEU A 99 10.94 23.86 2.25
CA LEU A 99 10.33 23.97 0.94
C LEU A 99 8.88 23.46 0.95
N PRO A 100 8.03 23.92 0.03
CA PRO A 100 6.73 23.33 -0.20
C PRO A 100 6.86 21.82 -0.50
N GLY A 101 6.05 21.01 0.17
CA GLY A 101 6.10 19.54 0.11
C GLY A 101 6.92 18.90 1.21
N ASP A 102 7.67 19.64 2.03
CA ASP A 102 8.35 19.10 3.19
C ASP A 102 7.34 18.70 4.27
N ARG A 103 7.55 17.56 4.92
CA ARG A 103 6.71 17.10 6.02
C ARG A 103 7.25 17.65 7.33
N VAL A 104 6.39 18.26 8.13
CA VAL A 104 6.80 18.91 9.36
C VAL A 104 5.92 18.52 10.54
N LEU A 105 6.56 18.43 11.71
CA LEU A 105 5.91 18.38 13.01
C LEU A 105 6.19 19.73 13.69
N VAL A 106 5.13 20.49 13.97
CA VAL A 106 5.22 21.80 14.61
C VAL A 106 4.81 21.68 16.08
N ARG A 107 5.69 22.12 16.95
CA ARG A 107 5.42 22.30 18.39
C ARG A 107 5.31 23.77 18.68
N GLY A 108 4.33 24.17 19.47
CA GLY A 108 4.09 25.55 19.80
C GLY A 108 2.80 25.77 20.57
N LYS A 109 2.16 26.88 20.35
CA LYS A 109 0.90 27.25 21.00
C LYS A 109 -0.15 27.51 19.94
N GLN A 110 -1.40 27.24 20.25
CA GLN A 110 -2.51 27.69 19.41
C GLN A 110 -2.54 29.21 19.40
N GLY A 111 -2.76 29.80 18.23
CA GLY A 111 -2.92 31.23 18.08
C GLY A 111 -4.32 31.69 18.48
N ASP A 112 -4.64 32.94 18.15
CA ASP A 112 -5.89 33.56 18.52
C ASP A 112 -7.11 32.92 17.81
N ASP A 113 -6.88 32.34 16.64
CA ASP A 113 -7.89 31.65 15.84
C ASP A 113 -7.67 30.12 15.88
N ALA A 114 -8.75 29.35 15.75
CA ALA A 114 -8.70 27.87 15.69
C ALA A 114 -7.85 27.34 14.53
N SER A 115 -7.66 28.11 13.46
CA SER A 115 -6.86 27.81 12.28
C SER A 115 -5.46 28.43 12.32
N SER A 116 -5.06 29.04 13.44
CA SER A 116 -3.74 29.65 13.61
C SER A 116 -2.92 28.94 14.71
N PHE A 117 -1.61 28.91 14.50
CA PHE A 117 -0.66 28.23 15.40
C PHE A 117 0.64 29.03 15.44
N VAL A 118 1.21 29.22 16.61
CA VAL A 118 2.50 29.90 16.79
C VAL A 118 3.58 28.85 17.04
N ALA A 119 4.51 28.71 16.12
CA ALA A 119 5.57 27.74 16.20
C ALA A 119 6.64 28.13 17.21
N ALA A 120 7.08 27.19 18.05
CA ALA A 120 8.28 27.30 18.87
C ALA A 120 9.43 26.41 18.32
N THR A 121 9.06 25.23 17.81
CA THR A 121 10.00 24.30 17.20
C THR A 121 9.33 23.59 16.03
N ILE A 122 10.06 23.50 14.94
CA ILE A 122 9.66 22.77 13.73
C ILE A 122 10.64 21.62 13.53
N VAL A 123 10.13 20.40 13.45
CA VAL A 123 10.92 19.22 13.07
C VAL A 123 10.53 18.85 11.66
N ALA A 124 11.45 18.96 10.73
CA ALA A 124 11.19 18.78 9.29
C ALA A 124 11.84 17.51 8.75
N MET A 125 11.09 16.75 7.96
CA MET A 125 11.59 15.75 7.03
C MET A 125 11.49 16.32 5.62
N LYS A 126 12.61 16.47 4.94
CA LYS A 126 12.61 17.01 3.59
C LYS A 126 11.97 16.03 2.60
N LYS A 127 11.16 16.55 1.69
CA LYS A 127 10.58 15.75 0.59
C LYS A 127 11.66 15.01 -0.21
N SER A 128 12.80 15.65 -0.44
CA SER A 128 13.95 15.02 -1.09
C SER A 128 14.49 13.82 -0.34
N ASP A 129 14.61 13.91 0.98
CA ASP A 129 15.13 12.82 1.82
C ASP A 129 14.15 11.64 1.85
N ILE A 130 12.86 11.95 1.91
CA ILE A 130 11.79 10.94 1.82
C ILE A 130 11.88 10.21 0.47
N ALA A 131 12.02 10.96 -0.64
CA ALA A 131 12.13 10.36 -1.97
C ALA A 131 13.38 9.46 -2.11
N VAL A 132 14.53 9.90 -1.59
CA VAL A 132 15.77 9.11 -1.61
C VAL A 132 15.61 7.84 -0.78
N LYS A 133 15.01 7.95 0.42
CA LYS A 133 14.74 6.76 1.24
C LYS A 133 13.79 5.80 0.53
N GLN A 134 12.70 6.29 -0.02
CA GLN A 134 11.73 5.47 -0.74
C GLN A 134 12.37 4.75 -1.94
N GLU A 135 13.24 5.43 -2.69
CA GLU A 135 13.95 4.80 -3.80
C GLU A 135 14.90 3.71 -3.31
N LYS A 136 15.67 4.00 -2.26
CA LYS A 136 16.55 3.01 -1.62
C LYS A 136 15.76 1.80 -1.10
N ASP A 137 14.67 2.03 -0.38
CA ASP A 137 13.82 0.95 0.13
C ASP A 137 13.23 0.12 -1.03
N ARG A 138 12.82 0.77 -2.13
CA ARG A 138 12.35 0.09 -3.33
C ARG A 138 13.43 -0.80 -3.94
N GLU A 139 14.66 -0.29 -4.08
CA GLU A 139 15.79 -1.07 -4.57
C GLU A 139 16.11 -2.26 -3.65
N GLU A 140 16.10 -2.06 -2.34
CA GLU A 140 16.29 -3.12 -1.35
C GLU A 140 15.22 -4.21 -1.49
N TRP A 141 13.94 -3.84 -1.60
CA TRP A 141 12.85 -4.78 -1.83
C TRP A 141 12.96 -5.50 -3.18
N GLN A 142 13.52 -4.87 -4.21
CA GLN A 142 13.75 -5.50 -5.52
C GLN A 142 14.92 -6.48 -5.49
N ARG A 143 16.02 -6.14 -4.81
CA ARG A 143 17.23 -6.96 -4.76
C ARG A 143 17.12 -8.10 -3.75
N HIS A 144 16.60 -7.81 -2.59
CA HIS A 144 16.58 -8.68 -1.43
C HIS A 144 15.18 -9.17 -1.06
N GLY A 145 14.19 -8.91 -1.91
CA GLY A 145 12.81 -9.31 -1.69
C GLY A 145 12.48 -10.68 -2.29
N ILE A 146 11.55 -11.36 -1.64
CA ILE A 146 10.87 -12.54 -2.16
C ILE A 146 9.37 -12.38 -1.91
N GLY A 147 8.55 -12.92 -2.80
CA GLY A 147 7.10 -12.91 -2.62
C GLY A 147 6.47 -14.20 -3.09
N GLY A 148 5.34 -14.56 -2.50
CA GLY A 148 4.63 -15.76 -2.87
C GLY A 148 3.34 -15.94 -2.08
N LEU A 149 2.67 -17.06 -2.37
CA LEU A 149 1.47 -17.49 -1.67
C LEU A 149 1.88 -18.37 -0.49
N VAL A 150 1.35 -18.10 0.69
CA VAL A 150 1.61 -18.91 1.89
C VAL A 150 0.99 -20.28 1.70
N ASN A 151 1.83 -21.31 1.77
CA ASN A 151 1.42 -22.70 1.73
C ASN A 151 1.17 -23.27 3.13
N SER A 152 2.12 -23.00 4.06
CA SER A 152 2.02 -23.43 5.46
C SER A 152 2.74 -22.47 6.38
N VAL A 153 2.35 -22.46 7.65
CA VAL A 153 2.97 -21.69 8.73
C VAL A 153 3.27 -22.61 9.89
N ASP A 154 4.49 -22.58 10.39
CA ASP A 154 4.91 -23.27 11.62
C ASP A 154 5.34 -22.23 12.65
N PRO A 155 4.44 -21.82 13.56
CA PRO A 155 4.76 -20.85 14.59
C PRO A 155 5.81 -21.33 15.60
N ALA A 156 5.93 -22.65 15.83
CA ALA A 156 6.88 -23.21 16.78
C ALA A 156 8.33 -23.07 16.29
N GLN A 157 8.53 -23.19 14.97
CA GLN A 157 9.82 -22.99 14.33
C GLN A 157 10.00 -21.57 13.76
N SER A 158 9.02 -20.69 13.95
CA SER A 158 9.00 -19.33 13.34
C SER A 158 9.26 -19.38 11.83
N SER A 159 8.68 -20.36 11.15
CA SER A 159 8.88 -20.57 9.72
C SER A 159 7.57 -20.52 8.93
N ILE A 160 7.68 -20.02 7.69
CA ILE A 160 6.56 -19.87 6.76
C ILE A 160 7.00 -20.44 5.41
N THR A 161 6.29 -21.43 4.89
CA THR A 161 6.56 -21.93 3.54
C THR A 161 5.69 -21.16 2.55
N ILE A 162 6.32 -20.55 1.57
CA ILE A 162 5.64 -19.87 0.46
C ILE A 162 5.88 -20.58 -0.85
N LYS A 163 4.87 -20.55 -1.71
CA LYS A 163 4.98 -20.97 -3.10
C LYS A 163 5.28 -19.76 -3.97
N THR A 164 6.43 -19.74 -4.61
CA THR A 164 6.85 -18.66 -5.51
C THR A 164 6.82 -19.13 -6.96
N LEU A 165 6.51 -18.25 -7.89
CA LEU A 165 6.58 -18.49 -9.32
C LEU A 165 7.97 -18.09 -9.84
N THR A 166 8.66 -19.04 -10.47
CA THR A 166 9.93 -18.83 -11.13
C THR A 166 9.79 -19.10 -12.63
N ALA A 167 10.80 -18.75 -13.43
CA ALA A 167 10.81 -19.07 -14.85
C ALA A 167 10.74 -20.60 -15.13
N ALA A 168 11.21 -21.41 -14.18
CA ALA A 168 11.20 -22.88 -14.25
C ALA A 168 9.94 -23.52 -13.68
N GLY A 169 8.95 -22.71 -13.22
CA GLY A 169 7.73 -23.19 -12.59
C GLY A 169 7.58 -22.70 -11.15
N SER A 170 6.70 -23.33 -10.38
CA SER A 170 6.52 -22.99 -8.97
C SER A 170 7.56 -23.70 -8.09
N LYS A 171 8.12 -22.98 -7.13
CA LYS A 171 9.06 -23.48 -6.13
C LYS A 171 8.57 -23.12 -4.73
N ASP A 172 8.68 -24.06 -3.81
CA ASP A 172 8.43 -23.81 -2.39
C ASP A 172 9.72 -23.26 -1.75
N VAL A 173 9.58 -22.21 -0.94
CA VAL A 173 10.68 -21.58 -0.21
C VAL A 173 10.28 -21.45 1.24
N ALA A 174 11.15 -21.91 2.16
CA ALA A 174 10.98 -21.74 3.59
C ALA A 174 11.52 -20.37 4.04
N ILE A 175 10.66 -19.55 4.63
CA ILE A 175 11.03 -18.26 5.20
C ILE A 175 11.17 -18.40 6.71
N HIS A 176 12.33 -18.05 7.22
CA HIS A 176 12.64 -18.09 8.64
C HIS A 176 12.57 -16.69 9.23
N ALA A 177 11.76 -16.53 10.27
CA ALA A 177 11.68 -15.32 11.06
C ALA A 177 12.48 -15.45 12.34
N SER A 178 13.27 -14.45 12.67
CA SER A 178 14.00 -14.33 13.93
C SER A 178 13.27 -13.42 14.93
N GLN A 179 13.79 -13.29 16.15
CA GLN A 179 13.24 -12.33 17.12
C GLN A 179 13.38 -10.87 16.67
N SER A 180 14.31 -10.57 15.78
CA SER A 180 14.51 -9.24 15.20
C SER A 180 13.67 -8.99 13.94
N THR A 181 13.03 -10.04 13.38
CA THR A 181 12.20 -9.90 12.18
C THR A 181 10.95 -9.09 12.47
N ILE A 182 10.71 -8.05 11.65
CA ILE A 182 9.51 -7.24 11.75
C ILE A 182 8.42 -7.92 10.93
N LEU A 183 7.38 -8.41 11.60
CA LEU A 183 6.20 -8.98 10.93
C LEU A 183 5.09 -7.96 10.91
N ARG A 184 4.52 -7.72 9.73
CA ARG A 184 3.38 -6.82 9.52
C ARG A 184 2.26 -7.52 8.78
N ARG A 185 1.05 -7.06 9.02
CA ARG A 185 -0.13 -7.48 8.28
C ARG A 185 -0.88 -6.27 7.76
N TYR A 186 -1.26 -6.30 6.49
CA TYR A 186 -2.11 -5.27 5.91
C TYR A 186 -3.48 -5.25 6.58
N ALA A 187 -4.01 -4.07 6.78
CA ALA A 187 -5.40 -3.91 7.18
C ALA A 187 -6.33 -4.47 6.10
N PRO A 188 -7.48 -5.04 6.48
CA PRO A 188 -8.48 -5.47 5.51
C PRO A 188 -8.87 -4.31 4.59
N GLY A 189 -8.80 -4.52 3.28
CA GLY A 189 -9.14 -3.51 2.28
C GLY A 189 -8.00 -2.56 1.90
N SER A 190 -6.83 -2.68 2.49
CA SER A 190 -5.67 -1.82 2.19
C SER A 190 -4.46 -2.61 1.77
N VAL A 191 -3.63 -2.01 0.90
CA VAL A 191 -2.25 -2.42 0.60
C VAL A 191 -1.27 -1.29 0.90
N ASN A 192 -1.74 -0.27 1.62
CA ASN A 192 -0.90 0.80 2.08
C ASN A 192 0.02 0.28 3.19
N PHE A 193 1.31 0.33 2.96
CA PHE A 193 2.29 -0.19 3.91
C PHE A 193 2.26 0.54 5.26
N ASP A 194 1.98 1.84 5.27
CA ASP A 194 1.89 2.64 6.49
C ASP A 194 0.73 2.20 7.39
N GLU A 195 -0.30 1.59 6.80
CA GLU A 195 -1.44 1.02 7.53
C GLU A 195 -1.18 -0.41 7.99
N ALA A 196 -0.09 -1.04 7.52
CA ALA A 196 0.26 -2.39 7.92
C ALA A 196 0.73 -2.40 9.39
N LYS A 197 0.00 -3.11 10.22
CA LYS A 197 0.26 -3.21 11.66
C LYS A 197 1.18 -4.36 11.97
N VAL A 198 2.01 -4.20 13.01
CA VAL A 198 2.79 -5.30 13.55
C VAL A 198 1.82 -6.38 14.02
N ALA A 199 2.06 -7.60 13.57
CA ALA A 199 1.21 -8.76 13.84
C ALA A 199 2.07 -10.01 14.11
N PRO A 200 1.64 -10.91 15.00
CA PRO A 200 2.36 -12.15 15.26
C PRO A 200 2.27 -13.10 14.06
N ILE A 201 3.24 -14.02 13.96
CA ILE A 201 3.30 -15.03 12.89
C ILE A 201 2.02 -15.89 12.82
N THR A 202 1.33 -16.07 13.94
CA THR A 202 0.07 -16.83 14.05
C THR A 202 -1.11 -16.23 13.30
N GLU A 203 -1.03 -14.94 12.93
CA GLU A 203 -2.05 -14.29 12.11
C GLU A 203 -1.87 -14.56 10.61
N ILE A 204 -0.70 -15.03 10.20
CA ILE A 204 -0.44 -15.43 8.81
C ILE A 204 -1.09 -16.77 8.56
N LYS A 205 -1.87 -16.87 7.48
CA LYS A 205 -2.67 -18.06 7.16
C LYS A 205 -2.27 -18.66 5.81
N PRO A 206 -2.41 -19.98 5.62
CA PRO A 206 -2.34 -20.55 4.28
C PRO A 206 -3.30 -19.85 3.33
N GLY A 207 -2.83 -19.54 2.13
CA GLY A 207 -3.57 -18.75 1.15
C GLY A 207 -3.35 -17.23 1.22
N ASP A 208 -2.70 -16.71 2.27
CA ASP A 208 -2.27 -15.31 2.31
C ASP A 208 -1.17 -15.06 1.27
N GLN A 209 -1.14 -13.86 0.74
CA GLN A 209 0.03 -13.39 -0.01
C GLN A 209 1.03 -12.76 0.94
N LEU A 210 2.30 -13.06 0.71
CA LEU A 210 3.38 -12.64 1.57
C LEU A 210 4.52 -12.07 0.74
N ARG A 211 5.13 -11.00 1.22
CA ARG A 211 6.43 -10.51 0.80
C ARG A 211 7.39 -10.52 2.00
N ALA A 212 8.61 -10.90 1.75
CA ALA A 212 9.68 -10.84 2.75
C ALA A 212 10.92 -10.16 2.15
N ARG A 213 11.65 -9.42 2.96
CA ARG A 213 12.96 -8.86 2.66
C ARG A 213 13.98 -9.47 3.59
N GLY A 214 15.16 -9.80 3.06
CA GLY A 214 16.19 -10.48 3.84
C GLY A 214 17.24 -11.15 2.97
N THR A 215 17.77 -12.26 3.42
CA THR A 215 18.87 -12.97 2.75
C THR A 215 18.42 -14.36 2.32
N ARG A 216 18.68 -14.69 1.05
CA ARG A 216 18.38 -16.00 0.46
C ARG A 216 19.55 -16.96 0.64
N SER A 217 19.28 -18.24 0.90
CA SER A 217 20.28 -19.31 0.87
C SER A 217 20.85 -19.51 -0.54
N ALA A 218 22.03 -20.09 -0.61
CA ALA A 218 22.73 -20.31 -1.89
C ALA A 218 21.96 -21.23 -2.85
N ASP A 219 21.24 -22.24 -2.34
CA ASP A 219 20.37 -23.15 -3.09
C ASP A 219 18.99 -22.54 -3.41
N GLY A 220 18.68 -21.38 -2.80
CA GLY A 220 17.42 -20.67 -2.96
C GLY A 220 16.20 -21.37 -2.37
N GLY A 221 16.38 -22.38 -1.53
CA GLY A 221 15.30 -23.11 -0.85
C GLY A 221 14.87 -22.46 0.46
N GLU A 222 15.76 -21.68 1.08
CA GLU A 222 15.54 -21.02 2.36
C GLU A 222 15.74 -19.51 2.25
N PHE A 223 15.09 -18.77 3.14
CA PHE A 223 15.15 -17.33 3.19
C PHE A 223 15.09 -16.84 4.63
N ASN A 224 16.11 -16.13 5.08
CA ASN A 224 16.14 -15.49 6.40
C ASN A 224 15.58 -14.08 6.27
N ALA A 225 14.43 -13.82 6.91
CA ALA A 225 13.71 -12.57 6.75
C ALA A 225 14.09 -11.55 7.82
N ASP A 226 14.37 -10.31 7.38
CA ASP A 226 14.47 -9.12 8.22
C ASP A 226 13.09 -8.48 8.43
N GLU A 227 12.27 -8.51 7.38
CA GLU A 227 10.92 -7.96 7.40
C GLU A 227 9.98 -8.82 6.57
N ILE A 228 8.76 -9.03 7.09
CA ILE A 228 7.69 -9.79 6.44
C ILE A 228 6.43 -8.95 6.45
N VAL A 229 5.77 -8.86 5.29
CA VAL A 229 4.45 -8.24 5.15
C VAL A 229 3.50 -9.24 4.53
N SER A 230 2.36 -9.47 5.17
CA SER A 230 1.34 -10.41 4.71
C SER A 230 -0.04 -9.76 4.59
N GLY A 231 -0.90 -10.39 3.80
CA GLY A 231 -2.30 -9.98 3.69
C GLY A 231 -3.15 -11.03 3.00
N SER A 232 -4.43 -11.09 3.35
CA SER A 232 -5.40 -11.95 2.69
C SER A 232 -5.93 -11.27 1.44
N PHE A 233 -5.40 -11.67 0.28
CA PHE A 233 -5.80 -11.15 -1.01
C PHE A 233 -6.30 -12.30 -1.90
N ARG A 234 -7.32 -12.01 -2.68
CA ARG A 234 -7.88 -12.92 -3.66
C ARG A 234 -7.67 -12.39 -5.06
N ASN A 235 -7.07 -13.21 -5.90
CA ASN A 235 -6.94 -12.91 -7.32
C ASN A 235 -8.14 -13.49 -8.06
N ILE A 236 -8.82 -12.67 -8.84
CA ILE A 236 -10.02 -13.03 -9.59
C ILE A 236 -9.79 -12.65 -11.04
N ALA A 237 -9.93 -13.61 -11.94
CA ALA A 237 -10.02 -13.37 -13.37
C ALA A 237 -11.49 -13.54 -13.75
N GLY A 238 -12.10 -12.54 -14.40
CA GLY A 238 -13.54 -12.56 -14.64
C GLY A 238 -13.98 -11.69 -15.79
N ILE A 239 -15.26 -11.84 -16.11
CA ILE A 239 -15.98 -10.98 -17.07
C ILE A 239 -16.90 -10.06 -16.28
N VAL A 240 -16.88 -8.78 -16.59
CA VAL A 240 -17.75 -7.79 -15.97
C VAL A 240 -19.21 -8.06 -16.34
N VAL A 241 -20.06 -8.21 -15.34
CA VAL A 241 -21.51 -8.40 -15.49
C VAL A 241 -22.25 -7.09 -15.28
N GLY A 242 -21.77 -6.25 -14.38
CA GLY A 242 -22.36 -4.96 -14.07
C GLY A 242 -21.39 -4.01 -13.39
N VAL A 243 -21.58 -2.72 -13.63
CA VAL A 243 -20.83 -1.63 -13.02
C VAL A 243 -21.82 -0.63 -12.44
N ASN A 244 -21.67 -0.30 -11.18
CA ASN A 244 -22.42 0.76 -10.52
C ASN A 244 -21.44 1.84 -10.02
N ALA A 245 -21.22 2.85 -10.87
CA ALA A 245 -20.27 3.90 -10.57
C ALA A 245 -20.70 4.78 -9.39
N SER A 246 -22.00 4.98 -9.18
CA SER A 246 -22.53 5.79 -8.07
C SER A 246 -22.38 5.09 -6.73
N ALA A 247 -22.54 3.76 -6.68
CA ALA A 247 -22.33 2.97 -5.49
C ALA A 247 -20.86 2.54 -5.30
N GLY A 248 -20.00 2.74 -6.30
CA GLY A 248 -18.63 2.26 -6.29
C GLY A 248 -18.54 0.74 -6.25
N THR A 249 -19.43 0.03 -6.99
CA THR A 249 -19.42 -1.44 -7.02
C THR A 249 -19.26 -1.99 -8.42
N LEU A 250 -18.58 -3.12 -8.50
CA LEU A 250 -18.32 -3.88 -9.72
C LEU A 250 -18.76 -5.33 -9.50
N THR A 251 -19.63 -5.84 -10.36
CA THR A 251 -20.01 -7.25 -10.35
C THR A 251 -19.32 -7.95 -11.51
N LEU A 252 -18.66 -9.07 -11.24
CA LEU A 252 -18.03 -9.89 -12.27
C LEU A 252 -18.36 -11.35 -12.09
N ASN A 253 -18.33 -12.08 -13.20
CA ASN A 253 -18.43 -13.54 -13.21
C ASN A 253 -17.00 -14.08 -13.13
N ASP A 254 -16.65 -14.68 -12.01
CA ASP A 254 -15.34 -15.30 -11.77
C ASP A 254 -15.19 -16.52 -12.68
N LEU A 255 -14.17 -16.53 -13.52
CA LEU A 255 -13.93 -17.61 -14.50
C LEU A 255 -13.53 -18.92 -13.83
N ALA A 256 -12.93 -18.87 -12.64
CA ALA A 256 -12.49 -20.07 -11.90
C ALA A 256 -13.67 -20.74 -11.19
N THR A 257 -14.51 -19.97 -10.49
CA THR A 257 -15.61 -20.49 -9.68
C THR A 257 -16.95 -20.50 -10.41
N LYS A 258 -17.05 -19.81 -11.56
CA LYS A 258 -18.30 -19.59 -12.34
C LYS A 258 -19.41 -18.91 -11.54
N LYS A 259 -19.06 -18.19 -10.48
CA LYS A 259 -19.99 -17.45 -9.62
C LYS A 259 -19.87 -15.96 -9.84
N ALA A 260 -20.99 -15.27 -9.67
CA ALA A 260 -20.97 -13.82 -9.60
C ALA A 260 -20.34 -13.36 -8.30
N VAL A 261 -19.41 -12.40 -8.38
CA VAL A 261 -18.72 -11.79 -7.26
C VAL A 261 -18.93 -10.30 -7.32
N GLU A 262 -19.45 -9.71 -6.24
CA GLU A 262 -19.56 -8.27 -6.08
C GLU A 262 -18.33 -7.74 -5.33
N LEU A 263 -17.74 -6.68 -5.89
CA LEU A 263 -16.54 -6.04 -5.39
C LEU A 263 -16.79 -4.57 -5.14
N LYS A 264 -16.28 -4.06 -4.03
CA LYS A 264 -16.30 -2.63 -3.70
C LYS A 264 -15.06 -1.95 -4.28
N VAL A 265 -15.27 -0.86 -5.00
CA VAL A 265 -14.22 0.02 -5.51
C VAL A 265 -14.15 1.25 -4.64
N THR A 266 -12.95 1.61 -4.19
CA THR A 266 -12.69 2.79 -3.35
C THR A 266 -11.79 3.78 -4.09
N ALA A 267 -11.57 4.96 -3.53
CA ALA A 267 -10.64 5.96 -4.08
C ALA A 267 -9.19 5.45 -4.13
N GLU A 268 -8.85 4.46 -3.30
CA GLU A 268 -7.52 3.85 -3.24
C GLU A 268 -7.36 2.68 -4.23
N SER A 269 -8.46 2.22 -4.84
CA SER A 269 -8.41 1.15 -5.83
C SER A 269 -7.65 1.59 -7.08
N GLN A 270 -6.63 0.83 -7.45
CA GLN A 270 -5.82 1.13 -8.64
C GLN A 270 -6.40 0.43 -9.84
N MET A 271 -7.08 1.18 -10.70
CA MET A 271 -7.70 0.66 -11.90
C MET A 271 -6.95 1.14 -13.14
N ARG A 272 -6.66 0.22 -14.04
CA ARG A 272 -5.96 0.49 -15.29
C ARG A 272 -6.53 -0.34 -16.42
N LYS A 273 -6.40 0.15 -17.65
CA LYS A 273 -6.81 -0.59 -18.85
C LYS A 273 -5.60 -0.85 -19.73
N LEU A 274 -5.38 -2.11 -20.08
CA LEU A 274 -4.26 -2.53 -20.90
C LEU A 274 -4.60 -2.29 -22.38
N PRO A 275 -3.79 -1.55 -23.13
CA PRO A 275 -3.98 -1.40 -24.58
C PRO A 275 -3.90 -2.77 -25.29
N GLN A 276 -4.78 -2.99 -26.25
CA GLN A 276 -4.86 -4.27 -26.98
C GLN A 276 -3.52 -4.77 -27.55
N PRO A 277 -2.68 -3.94 -28.22
CA PRO A 277 -1.39 -4.41 -28.72
C PRO A 277 -0.47 -4.92 -27.62
N MET A 278 -0.58 -4.34 -26.43
CA MET A 278 0.21 -4.72 -25.26
C MET A 278 -0.29 -6.05 -24.68
N ALA A 279 -1.61 -6.21 -24.56
CA ALA A 279 -2.22 -7.46 -24.12
C ALA A 279 -1.88 -8.64 -25.04
N GLN A 280 -1.90 -8.41 -26.36
CA GLN A 280 -1.48 -9.41 -27.34
C GLN A 280 -0.02 -9.81 -27.21
N ARG A 281 0.90 -8.85 -27.04
CA ARG A 281 2.34 -9.16 -26.83
C ARG A 281 2.57 -10.00 -25.59
N ILE A 282 1.87 -9.67 -24.50
CA ILE A 282 1.94 -10.46 -23.26
C ILE A 282 1.39 -11.87 -23.49
N ALA A 283 0.24 -11.98 -24.17
CA ALA A 283 -0.38 -13.26 -24.49
C ALA A 283 0.55 -14.16 -25.35
N VAL A 284 1.18 -13.61 -26.36
CA VAL A 284 2.17 -14.33 -27.21
C VAL A 284 3.34 -14.81 -26.37
N ARG A 285 3.86 -13.95 -25.46
CA ARG A 285 4.98 -14.31 -24.57
C ARG A 285 4.61 -15.45 -23.61
N LEU A 286 3.38 -15.45 -23.11
CA LEU A 286 2.85 -16.49 -22.22
C LEU A 286 2.64 -17.83 -22.95
N LYS A 287 2.22 -17.80 -24.22
CA LYS A 287 2.12 -18.99 -25.09
C LYS A 287 3.47 -19.51 -25.54
N GLY A 288 4.39 -18.60 -25.96
CA GLY A 288 5.71 -18.96 -26.49
C GLY A 288 6.72 -19.41 -25.44
N GLY A 289 6.47 -19.18 -24.17
CA GLY A 289 7.29 -19.72 -23.07
C GLY A 289 7.12 -21.21 -22.85
N ALA A 290 6.11 -21.85 -23.47
CA ALA A 290 5.87 -23.30 -23.41
C ALA A 290 6.55 -24.08 -24.54
N ASP A 291 6.98 -23.42 -25.64
CA ASP A 291 7.42 -24.12 -26.88
C ASP A 291 8.88 -23.88 -27.29
N THR A 292 9.72 -23.23 -26.49
CA THR A 292 11.14 -23.07 -26.82
C THR A 292 12.02 -24.19 -26.26
N ASN A 293 11.62 -25.43 -26.56
CA ASN A 293 12.56 -26.53 -26.59
C ASN A 293 12.57 -27.07 -28.03
N GLY A 294 13.53 -26.56 -28.86
CA GLY A 294 13.89 -27.18 -30.14
C GLY A 294 13.12 -26.70 -31.37
N GLY A 295 13.39 -25.53 -31.85
CA GLY A 295 13.02 -25.08 -33.17
C GLY A 295 14.21 -24.40 -33.82
N THR A 296 15.01 -25.15 -34.55
CA THR A 296 16.02 -24.64 -35.49
C THR A 296 15.37 -23.67 -36.48
N PRO A 297 15.93 -22.49 -36.74
CA PRO A 297 15.40 -21.62 -37.79
C PRO A 297 15.46 -22.31 -39.14
N PRO A 298 14.46 -22.15 -40.02
CA PRO A 298 14.50 -22.78 -41.33
C PRO A 298 15.67 -22.21 -42.15
N VAL A 299 16.58 -23.08 -42.51
CA VAL A 299 17.65 -22.82 -43.44
C VAL A 299 17.02 -22.56 -44.81
N GLY A 300 17.07 -21.30 -45.25
CA GLY A 300 16.69 -20.93 -46.63
C GLY A 300 17.68 -21.53 -47.64
N GLN A 301 17.11 -22.05 -48.70
CA GLN A 301 17.67 -22.74 -49.83
C GLN A 301 18.82 -21.95 -50.53
N PRO A 302 19.87 -22.61 -51.04
CA PRO A 302 20.94 -21.96 -51.78
C PRO A 302 20.62 -21.93 -53.27
N GLY A 303 20.74 -20.78 -53.87
CA GLY A 303 20.67 -20.66 -55.32
C GLY A 303 21.03 -19.27 -55.84
N GLY A 304 22.22 -19.09 -56.40
CA GLY A 304 22.57 -17.87 -57.15
C GLY A 304 24.05 -17.51 -57.06
N THR A 305 24.78 -17.88 -58.12
CA THR A 305 26.19 -17.66 -58.45
C THR A 305 26.64 -16.19 -58.36
N PRO A 306 27.97 -15.96 -58.13
CA PRO A 306 28.54 -14.64 -57.98
C PRO A 306 29.08 -14.01 -59.28
N THR A 307 28.95 -12.68 -59.35
CA THR A 307 29.79 -11.90 -60.31
C THR A 307 30.46 -10.75 -59.54
N PRO A 308 31.77 -10.50 -59.76
CA PRO A 308 32.51 -9.53 -58.97
C PRO A 308 32.56 -8.17 -59.65
N ALA A 309 32.42 -7.11 -58.92
CA ALA A 309 32.87 -5.79 -59.31
C ALA A 309 33.37 -4.97 -58.13
N ALA A 310 34.53 -4.42 -58.36
CA ALA A 310 35.43 -3.71 -57.48
C ALA A 310 34.90 -2.38 -56.90
N GLY A 311 35.48 -2.01 -55.76
CA GLY A 311 35.86 -0.62 -55.53
C GLY A 311 35.28 0.08 -54.30
N GLN A 312 36.21 0.40 -53.43
CA GLN A 312 36.22 1.55 -52.49
C GLN A 312 35.76 1.35 -51.05
N ALA A 313 36.75 1.41 -50.17
CA ALA A 313 36.76 1.59 -48.75
C ALA A 313 36.68 3.10 -48.38
N PRO A 314 36.73 3.52 -47.08
CA PRO A 314 36.07 3.02 -45.86
C PRO A 314 35.32 4.15 -45.15
N ALA A 315 34.28 3.84 -44.42
CA ALA A 315 33.72 4.75 -43.41
C ALA A 315 33.55 4.01 -42.10
N SER A 316 34.13 4.59 -41.08
CA SER A 316 34.19 4.18 -39.70
C SER A 316 32.80 3.91 -39.13
N SER A 317 32.52 2.70 -38.73
CA SER A 317 31.38 2.41 -37.85
C SER A 317 31.89 2.11 -36.46
N ASN A 318 31.57 3.02 -35.57
CA ASN A 318 31.79 2.94 -34.14
C ASN A 318 30.96 1.76 -33.55
N GLY A 319 31.65 0.67 -33.28
CA GLY A 319 31.07 -0.53 -32.69
C GLY A 319 30.70 -0.32 -31.24
N GLY A 320 29.41 -0.09 -30.95
CA GLY A 320 28.87 -0.21 -29.64
C GLY A 320 28.75 -1.67 -29.23
N GLY A 321 29.72 -2.17 -28.46
CA GLY A 321 29.67 -3.49 -27.83
C GLY A 321 28.49 -3.60 -26.88
N GLY A 322 27.49 -4.39 -27.25
CA GLY A 322 26.43 -4.81 -26.37
C GLY A 322 26.98 -5.76 -25.30
N MET A 323 27.29 -5.26 -24.13
CA MET A 323 27.46 -6.10 -22.95
C MET A 323 26.14 -6.83 -22.67
N GLY A 324 26.15 -8.16 -22.80
CA GLY A 324 25.08 -9.03 -22.37
C GLY A 324 24.88 -8.89 -20.87
N GLY A 325 23.91 -8.07 -20.47
CA GLY A 325 23.43 -8.04 -19.10
C GLY A 325 22.75 -9.37 -18.76
N PRO A 326 22.80 -9.80 -17.49
CA PRO A 326 22.14 -11.02 -17.06
C PRO A 326 20.64 -10.99 -17.44
N PRO A 327 20.01 -12.14 -17.73
CA PRO A 327 18.61 -12.20 -18.11
C PRO A 327 17.75 -11.59 -16.99
N ARG A 328 17.16 -10.44 -17.28
CA ARG A 328 16.24 -9.78 -16.36
C ARG A 328 14.99 -10.65 -16.23
N ASN A 329 14.68 -11.07 -15.01
CA ASN A 329 13.48 -11.83 -14.69
C ASN A 329 12.24 -11.12 -15.25
N GLY A 330 11.54 -11.76 -16.19
CA GLY A 330 10.46 -11.16 -16.97
C GLY A 330 9.22 -10.69 -16.18
N SER A 331 9.14 -11.00 -14.89
CA SER A 331 8.07 -10.50 -14.00
C SER A 331 8.27 -9.04 -13.60
N GLY A 332 9.52 -8.59 -13.41
CA GLY A 332 9.81 -7.19 -13.09
C GLY A 332 9.48 -6.22 -14.23
N ASP A 333 9.72 -6.64 -15.47
CA ASP A 333 9.42 -5.83 -16.67
C ASP A 333 7.91 -5.63 -16.85
N LEU A 334 7.10 -6.67 -16.61
CA LEU A 334 5.64 -6.58 -16.70
C LEU A 334 5.09 -5.63 -15.63
N GLN A 335 5.59 -5.74 -14.40
CA GLN A 335 5.17 -4.91 -13.29
C GLN A 335 5.51 -3.44 -13.51
N GLN A 336 6.72 -3.15 -13.98
CA GLN A 336 7.15 -1.80 -14.33
C GLN A 336 6.35 -1.22 -15.51
N MET A 337 5.99 -2.06 -16.48
CA MET A 337 5.15 -1.65 -17.61
C MET A 337 3.72 -1.33 -17.17
N LEU A 338 3.13 -2.17 -16.33
CA LEU A 338 1.78 -1.96 -15.79
C LEU A 338 1.69 -0.68 -14.94
N SER A 339 2.74 -0.36 -14.21
CA SER A 339 2.78 0.84 -13.36
C SER A 339 2.78 2.15 -14.16
N ARG A 340 3.22 2.13 -15.42
CA ARG A 340 3.22 3.30 -16.32
C ARG A 340 1.92 3.54 -17.04
N LEU A 341 0.96 2.61 -16.96
CA LEU A 341 -0.34 2.79 -17.58
C LEU A 341 -1.12 3.92 -16.88
N PRO A 342 -1.90 4.72 -17.62
CA PRO A 342 -2.77 5.71 -17.01
C PRO A 342 -3.82 5.05 -16.13
N VAL A 343 -4.24 5.76 -15.07
CA VAL A 343 -5.36 5.34 -14.23
C VAL A 343 -6.65 5.48 -15.03
N SER A 344 -7.49 4.46 -15.00
CA SER A 344 -8.80 4.43 -15.64
C SER A 344 -9.91 4.54 -14.59
N PRO A 345 -10.87 5.46 -14.72
CA PRO A 345 -12.01 5.53 -13.82
C PRO A 345 -12.94 4.31 -14.00
N LEU A 346 -13.73 4.00 -12.96
CA LEU A 346 -14.66 2.86 -12.99
C LEU A 346 -15.66 2.92 -14.16
N THR A 347 -16.01 4.11 -14.62
CA THR A 347 -16.92 4.35 -15.75
C THR A 347 -16.40 3.87 -17.11
N GLU A 348 -15.10 3.63 -17.24
CA GLU A 348 -14.51 3.07 -18.47
C GLU A 348 -14.69 1.56 -18.60
N PHE A 349 -15.08 0.88 -17.52
CA PHE A 349 -15.33 -0.55 -17.53
C PHE A 349 -16.79 -0.82 -17.86
N GLN A 350 -17.02 -1.74 -18.79
CA GLN A 350 -18.34 -2.06 -19.31
C GLN A 350 -18.66 -3.54 -19.14
N LYS A 351 -19.96 -3.86 -19.17
CA LYS A 351 -20.42 -5.25 -19.22
C LYS A 351 -19.81 -5.97 -20.41
N GLY A 352 -19.21 -7.13 -20.16
CA GLY A 352 -18.50 -7.94 -21.15
C GLY A 352 -16.99 -7.74 -21.13
N ASP A 353 -16.46 -6.70 -20.48
CA ASP A 353 -15.01 -6.51 -20.37
C ASP A 353 -14.37 -7.66 -19.58
N ALA A 354 -13.27 -8.17 -20.11
CA ALA A 354 -12.42 -9.12 -19.41
C ALA A 354 -11.50 -8.38 -18.44
N VAL A 355 -11.51 -8.78 -17.19
CA VAL A 355 -10.73 -8.13 -16.12
C VAL A 355 -9.98 -9.13 -15.27
N MET A 356 -8.85 -8.69 -14.75
CA MET A 356 -8.12 -9.35 -13.68
C MET A 356 -8.13 -8.44 -12.46
N VAL A 357 -8.50 -8.97 -11.32
CA VAL A 357 -8.68 -8.20 -10.08
C VAL A 357 -7.90 -8.84 -8.95
N VAL A 358 -7.20 -8.02 -8.19
CA VAL A 358 -6.74 -8.36 -6.84
C VAL A 358 -7.66 -7.67 -5.87
N ALA A 359 -8.33 -8.43 -5.04
CA ALA A 359 -9.23 -7.94 -4.02
C ALA A 359 -8.77 -8.40 -2.64
N SER A 360 -8.93 -7.55 -1.64
CA SER A 360 -8.76 -7.97 -0.24
C SER A 360 -10.03 -8.65 0.23
N SER A 361 -9.89 -9.65 1.08
CA SER A 361 -11.04 -10.21 1.80
C SER A 361 -11.66 -9.13 2.69
N GLY A 362 -12.98 -8.95 2.59
CA GLY A 362 -13.71 -8.08 3.50
C GLY A 362 -13.63 -8.60 4.96
N GLN A 363 -13.98 -7.76 5.91
CA GLN A 363 -14.19 -8.22 7.30
C GLN A 363 -15.49 -9.05 7.35
N GLY A 364 -15.40 -10.32 7.71
CA GLY A 364 -16.53 -11.24 7.73
C GLY A 364 -17.10 -11.51 6.34
N ASP A 365 -18.42 -11.55 6.21
CA ASP A 365 -19.15 -11.79 4.95
C ASP A 365 -19.31 -10.54 4.06
N GLY A 366 -18.61 -9.45 4.38
CA GLY A 366 -18.67 -8.21 3.62
C GLY A 366 -18.07 -8.34 2.22
N PRO A 367 -18.47 -7.45 1.28
CA PRO A 367 -17.93 -7.46 -0.07
C PRO A 367 -16.41 -7.21 -0.05
N SER A 368 -15.69 -7.96 -0.87
CA SER A 368 -14.24 -7.77 -1.04
C SER A 368 -13.96 -6.41 -1.68
N THR A 369 -12.90 -5.74 -1.23
CA THR A 369 -12.49 -4.45 -1.78
C THR A 369 -11.46 -4.63 -2.89
N VAL A 370 -11.67 -3.97 -4.02
CA VAL A 370 -10.70 -3.95 -5.13
C VAL A 370 -9.46 -3.20 -4.72
N ILE A 371 -8.31 -3.85 -4.78
CA ILE A 371 -7.00 -3.24 -4.63
C ILE A 371 -6.48 -2.82 -6.00
N THR A 372 -6.44 -3.78 -6.91
CA THR A 372 -5.94 -3.60 -8.27
C THR A 372 -6.94 -4.19 -9.25
N LEU A 373 -7.27 -3.44 -10.31
CA LEU A 373 -8.10 -3.91 -11.41
C LEU A 373 -7.40 -3.59 -12.73
N LEU A 374 -7.21 -4.62 -13.53
CA LEU A 374 -6.64 -4.51 -14.86
C LEU A 374 -7.67 -4.98 -15.90
N GLY A 375 -8.13 -4.07 -16.74
CA GLY A 375 -9.00 -4.38 -17.88
C GLY A 375 -8.22 -4.56 -19.18
N GLY A 376 -8.94 -4.98 -20.25
CA GLY A 376 -8.32 -5.23 -21.55
C GLY A 376 -7.43 -6.47 -21.59
N VAL A 377 -7.68 -7.42 -20.70
CA VAL A 377 -6.84 -8.63 -20.50
C VAL A 377 -7.35 -9.84 -21.27
N GLU A 378 -8.34 -9.68 -22.13
CA GLU A 378 -8.96 -10.78 -22.89
C GLU A 378 -7.93 -11.66 -23.63
N PRO A 379 -6.93 -11.12 -24.38
CA PRO A 379 -5.92 -11.94 -25.01
C PRO A 379 -5.07 -12.75 -24.01
N ILE A 380 -4.84 -12.20 -22.82
CA ILE A 380 -4.08 -12.86 -21.76
C ILE A 380 -4.88 -14.03 -21.18
N LEU A 381 -6.18 -13.82 -20.91
CA LEU A 381 -7.07 -14.87 -20.39
C LEU A 381 -7.26 -16.02 -21.37
N GLN A 382 -7.20 -15.75 -22.69
CA GLN A 382 -7.24 -16.77 -23.74
C GLN A 382 -5.90 -17.50 -23.89
N ALA A 383 -4.78 -16.87 -23.51
CA ALA A 383 -3.44 -17.44 -23.65
C ALA A 383 -3.03 -18.32 -22.46
N THR A 384 -3.71 -18.20 -21.33
CA THR A 384 -3.36 -18.88 -20.07
C THR A 384 -4.50 -19.80 -19.62
N SER A 385 -4.16 -20.88 -18.91
CA SER A 385 -5.17 -21.66 -18.20
C SER A 385 -5.84 -20.80 -17.10
N GLN A 386 -7.12 -21.03 -16.84
CA GLN A 386 -7.96 -20.19 -15.96
C GLN A 386 -7.35 -19.96 -14.57
N GLY A 387 -6.58 -20.92 -14.02
CA GLY A 387 -5.89 -20.78 -12.74
C GLY A 387 -4.59 -19.96 -12.79
N GLN A 388 -3.89 -19.95 -13.93
CA GLN A 388 -2.64 -19.20 -14.09
C GLN A 388 -2.86 -17.71 -14.37
N ALA A 389 -3.96 -17.37 -15.04
CA ALA A 389 -4.28 -15.96 -15.33
C ALA A 389 -4.39 -15.12 -14.04
N ALA A 390 -5.04 -15.64 -13.02
CA ALA A 390 -5.23 -14.95 -11.76
C ALA A 390 -3.91 -14.70 -11.00
N SER A 391 -2.89 -15.57 -11.19
CA SER A 391 -1.61 -15.45 -10.49
C SER A 391 -0.63 -14.44 -11.12
N ILE A 392 -0.94 -13.89 -12.30
CA ILE A 392 -0.10 -12.90 -12.99
C ILE A 392 -0.11 -11.55 -12.27
N LEU A 393 -1.22 -11.20 -11.63
CA LEU A 393 -1.34 -9.99 -10.83
C LEU A 393 -0.98 -10.25 -9.36
N SER A 394 -0.15 -9.38 -8.83
CA SER A 394 0.12 -9.29 -7.39
C SER A 394 -0.57 -8.03 -6.84
N PRO A 395 -0.96 -7.97 -5.56
CA PRO A 395 -1.48 -6.77 -4.92
C PRO A 395 -0.57 -5.55 -5.09
N TRP A 396 0.72 -5.80 -5.26
CA TRP A 396 1.75 -4.78 -5.41
C TRP A 396 2.12 -4.46 -6.86
N SER A 397 1.47 -5.09 -7.85
CA SER A 397 1.84 -4.95 -9.27
C SER A 397 1.69 -3.54 -9.80
N LEU A 398 0.73 -2.78 -9.30
CA LEU A 398 0.44 -1.43 -9.77
C LEU A 398 0.86 -0.32 -8.78
N SER A 399 1.14 -0.65 -7.53
CA SER A 399 1.48 0.34 -6.50
C SER A 399 2.87 0.96 -6.66
N GLN A 400 3.77 0.34 -7.41
CA GLN A 400 5.15 0.81 -7.57
C GLN A 400 5.37 1.93 -8.59
N GLY A 401 4.34 2.45 -9.26
CA GLY A 401 4.51 3.40 -10.36
C GLY A 401 3.67 4.67 -10.31
N GLY A 402 2.82 4.83 -9.34
CA GLY A 402 2.07 6.07 -9.14
C GLY A 402 2.80 6.95 -8.13
N GLY A 403 3.34 8.10 -8.58
CA GLY A 403 3.78 9.18 -7.69
C GLY A 403 2.58 9.83 -7.00
N GLY A 404 1.90 9.08 -6.18
CA GLY A 404 0.99 9.53 -5.15
C GLY A 404 1.55 8.94 -3.89
N ASP A 405 1.79 9.79 -2.94
CA ASP A 405 2.24 9.62 -1.58
C ASP A 405 1.66 8.36 -0.89
N VAL A 406 2.12 7.19 -1.32
CA VAL A 406 1.90 5.92 -0.62
C VAL A 406 3.18 5.64 0.12
N GLY A 407 3.15 5.95 1.41
CA GLY A 407 4.23 5.71 2.32
C GLY A 407 4.83 4.33 2.11
N THR A 408 6.04 4.33 1.62
CA THR A 408 6.95 3.20 1.81
C THR A 408 7.55 3.34 3.19
N PRO A 409 7.79 2.25 3.92
CA PRO A 409 8.26 2.25 5.30
C PRO A 409 9.50 3.07 5.49
#